data_33fe90633a656b4504fb3ebd115d73e7
#
_entry.id   33fe90633a656b4504fb3ebd115d73e7
#
_cell.length_a   1.000
_cell.length_b   1.000
_cell.length_c   1.000
_cell.angle_alpha   90.00
_cell.angle_beta   90.00
_cell.angle_gamma   90.00
#
_symmetry.space_group_name_H-M   'P 1'
#
loop_
_entity.id
_entity.type
_entity.pdbx_description
1 polymer ?
#
loop_
_entity_poly.entity_id
_entity_poly.type
_entity_poly.pdbx_seq_one_letter_code
_entity_poly.pdbx_strand_id
1 'polypeptide(L)'
;METSKKVVSLGVLKRVIEEVTYSPISIQSFSNNKTVNEIGSTVTSIKFSWITNKTPKKILLDSTDIDATLKSTTISCSLTSNTSFTLKVTDSKNFTVSKSTSVSFSNGIYYGIGTDQENITDSFILGLTKSLQNSISKTFTVTAGDGQYVWFAYPKRYGTPKFNVGGFDGGFSKIADMEFTNASGYTETYTIYRSDNSNLGTQTIKVS
;
A
#
# COMPACT_ATOMS: atom_id res chain seq x y z
N MET A 1 -60.92 9.16 41.83
CA MET A 1 -59.46 8.89 41.58
C MET A 1 -58.97 9.92 40.61
N GLU A 2 -58.24 10.94 41.07
CA GLU A 2 -57.60 11.92 40.21
C GLU A 2 -56.30 11.31 39.66
N THR A 3 -56.26 11.06 38.36
CA THR A 3 -55.02 10.69 37.71
C THR A 3 -54.13 11.94 37.55
N SER A 4 -53.18 12.11 38.45
CA SER A 4 -52.15 13.14 38.34
C SER A 4 -51.39 12.98 37.03
N LYS A 5 -51.69 13.83 36.02
CA LYS A 5 -50.88 13.93 34.78
C LYS A 5 -49.51 14.53 35.16
N LYS A 6 -48.47 13.67 35.25
CA LYS A 6 -47.10 14.16 35.38
C LYS A 6 -46.74 14.93 34.08
N VAL A 7 -46.64 16.26 34.22
CA VAL A 7 -46.11 17.11 33.14
C VAL A 7 -44.61 16.94 33.11
N VAL A 8 -44.11 16.33 32.00
CA VAL A 8 -42.68 16.25 31.74
C VAL A 8 -42.17 17.63 31.38
N SER A 9 -41.18 18.15 32.05
CA SER A 9 -40.62 19.47 31.70
C SER A 9 -39.95 19.44 30.32
N LEU A 10 -40.02 20.58 29.59
CA LEU A 10 -39.43 20.73 28.27
C LEU A 10 -37.93 20.35 28.26
N GLY A 11 -37.19 20.66 29.34
CA GLY A 11 -35.78 20.27 29.50
C GLY A 11 -35.56 18.77 29.58
N VAL A 12 -36.43 18.02 30.27
CA VAL A 12 -36.38 16.55 30.34
C VAL A 12 -36.70 15.94 29.00
N LEU A 13 -37.72 16.45 28.30
CA LEU A 13 -38.11 15.95 26.97
C LEU A 13 -36.97 16.17 25.95
N LYS A 14 -36.35 17.37 25.95
CA LYS A 14 -35.23 17.69 25.07
C LYS A 14 -34.06 16.74 25.33
N ARG A 15 -33.69 16.46 26.59
CA ARG A 15 -32.61 15.53 26.96
C ARG A 15 -32.90 14.10 26.49
N VAL A 16 -34.13 13.61 26.65
CA VAL A 16 -34.52 12.28 26.19
C VAL A 16 -34.45 12.17 24.67
N ILE A 17 -34.89 13.19 23.94
CA ILE A 17 -34.79 13.23 22.47
C ILE A 17 -33.31 13.21 22.05
N GLU A 18 -32.44 14.02 22.67
CA GLU A 18 -31.01 14.05 22.40
C GLU A 18 -30.31 12.71 22.68
N GLU A 19 -30.71 11.98 23.72
CA GLU A 19 -30.18 10.65 24.04
C GLU A 19 -30.67 9.58 23.05
N VAL A 20 -31.94 9.60 22.65
CA VAL A 20 -32.52 8.63 21.72
C VAL A 20 -32.02 8.84 20.27
N THR A 21 -31.73 10.09 19.89
CA THR A 21 -31.27 10.42 18.53
C THR A 21 -29.73 10.49 18.40
N TYR A 22 -29.01 10.28 19.48
CA TYR A 22 -27.55 10.34 19.44
C TYR A 22 -26.96 9.21 18.58
N SER A 23 -26.23 9.59 17.54
CA SER A 23 -25.39 8.69 16.74
C SER A 23 -23.93 8.94 17.07
N PRO A 24 -23.17 7.94 17.54
CA PRO A 24 -21.73 8.09 17.81
C PRO A 24 -20.94 8.53 16.58
N ILE A 25 -19.80 9.20 16.80
CA ILE A 25 -18.88 9.51 15.71
C ILE A 25 -18.27 8.23 15.16
N SER A 26 -18.06 8.19 13.83
CA SER A 26 -17.35 7.12 13.15
C SER A 26 -16.37 7.66 12.10
N ILE A 27 -15.27 6.94 11.86
CA ILE A 27 -14.32 7.21 10.79
C ILE A 27 -14.67 6.27 9.63
N GLN A 28 -15.26 6.81 8.57
CA GLN A 28 -15.62 6.07 7.36
C GLN A 28 -14.36 5.69 6.58
N SER A 29 -13.46 6.65 6.35
CA SER A 29 -12.16 6.41 5.71
C SER A 29 -11.04 7.14 6.43
N PHE A 30 -9.84 6.55 6.38
CA PHE A 30 -8.58 7.18 6.74
C PHE A 30 -7.49 6.58 5.86
N SER A 31 -6.76 7.41 5.13
CA SER A 31 -5.75 7.00 4.16
C SER A 31 -4.59 7.99 4.09
N ASN A 32 -3.48 7.54 3.50
CA ASN A 32 -2.34 8.38 3.18
C ASN A 32 -1.95 8.22 1.70
N ASN A 33 -1.16 9.16 1.18
CA ASN A 33 -0.68 9.16 -0.20
C ASN A 33 0.68 8.48 -0.42
N LYS A 34 1.24 7.81 0.62
CA LYS A 34 2.56 7.16 0.62
C LYS A 34 2.48 5.71 1.10
N THR A 35 1.47 4.97 0.67
CA THR A 35 1.16 3.62 1.17
C THR A 35 2.28 2.62 0.94
N VAL A 36 2.93 2.66 -0.25
CA VAL A 36 4.05 1.78 -0.60
C VAL A 36 5.15 2.61 -1.26
N ASN A 37 6.37 2.46 -0.76
CA ASN A 37 7.56 3.15 -1.21
C ASN A 37 8.68 2.14 -1.47
N GLU A 38 9.66 2.50 -2.28
CA GLU A 38 10.82 1.65 -2.51
C GLU A 38 11.75 1.67 -1.30
N ILE A 39 12.23 0.49 -0.89
CA ILE A 39 13.24 0.39 0.17
C ILE A 39 14.51 1.16 -0.24
N GLY A 40 15.15 1.84 0.71
CA GLY A 40 16.25 2.77 0.45
C GLY A 40 15.82 4.21 0.19
N SER A 41 14.53 4.44 -0.16
CA SER A 41 14.01 5.81 -0.31
C SER A 41 13.67 6.44 1.04
N THR A 42 13.59 7.77 1.06
CA THR A 42 13.12 8.55 2.21
C THR A 42 11.82 9.25 1.88
N VAL A 43 10.79 9.03 2.69
CA VAL A 43 9.53 9.79 2.61
C VAL A 43 9.64 11.01 3.48
N THR A 44 9.63 12.19 2.87
CA THR A 44 9.82 13.49 3.56
C THR A 44 8.52 14.22 3.86
N SER A 45 7.40 13.82 3.25
CA SER A 45 6.10 14.44 3.44
C SER A 45 4.98 13.44 3.18
N ILE A 46 3.94 13.47 4.02
CA ILE A 46 2.77 12.60 3.90
C ILE A 46 1.51 13.44 4.02
N LYS A 47 0.61 13.31 3.04
CA LYS A 47 -0.75 13.84 3.12
C LYS A 47 -1.68 12.75 3.63
N PHE A 48 -2.38 13.02 4.73
CA PHE A 48 -3.46 12.20 5.27
C PHE A 48 -4.81 12.78 4.88
N SER A 49 -5.80 11.91 4.65
CA SER A 49 -7.18 12.30 4.35
C SER A 49 -8.14 11.37 5.08
N TRP A 50 -9.26 11.92 5.56
CA TRP A 50 -10.28 11.16 6.30
C TRP A 50 -11.68 11.66 6.04
N ILE A 51 -12.65 10.77 6.28
CA ILE A 51 -14.07 11.07 6.26
C ILE A 51 -14.68 10.59 7.56
N THR A 52 -15.45 11.45 8.21
CA THR A 52 -16.24 11.14 9.41
C THR A 52 -17.71 11.36 9.13
N ASN A 53 -18.60 10.64 9.82
CA ASN A 53 -20.06 10.80 9.66
C ASN A 53 -20.60 12.14 10.19
N LYS A 54 -19.85 12.82 11.06
CA LYS A 54 -20.17 14.15 11.61
C LYS A 54 -18.89 14.90 11.97
N THR A 55 -18.99 16.20 12.22
CA THR A 55 -17.85 17.02 12.64
C THR A 55 -17.35 16.58 14.01
N PRO A 56 -16.07 16.23 14.18
CA PRO A 56 -15.49 15.92 15.47
C PRO A 56 -15.38 17.16 16.37
N LYS A 57 -15.36 16.95 17.69
CA LYS A 57 -14.95 17.96 18.67
C LYS A 57 -13.43 18.06 18.74
N LYS A 58 -12.74 16.92 18.55
CA LYS A 58 -11.28 16.83 18.61
C LYS A 58 -10.78 15.78 17.63
N ILE A 59 -9.65 16.09 16.96
CA ILE A 59 -8.90 15.17 16.11
C ILE A 59 -7.46 15.10 16.60
N LEU A 60 -6.94 13.87 16.75
CA LEU A 60 -5.53 13.60 16.95
C LEU A 60 -5.02 12.73 15.80
N LEU A 61 -3.87 13.09 15.25
CA LEU A 61 -3.06 12.21 14.40
C LEU A 61 -1.87 11.77 15.26
N ASP A 62 -1.88 10.49 15.66
CA ASP A 62 -1.06 9.96 16.78
C ASP A 62 -1.27 10.80 18.05
N SER A 63 -0.30 11.63 18.42
CA SER A 63 -0.39 12.53 19.57
C SER A 63 -0.57 14.02 19.19
N THR A 64 -0.58 14.35 17.89
CA THR A 64 -0.65 15.72 17.40
C THR A 64 -2.11 16.17 17.24
N ASP A 65 -2.46 17.30 17.85
CA ASP A 65 -3.78 17.92 17.66
C ASP A 65 -3.92 18.48 16.25
N ILE A 66 -5.01 18.14 15.58
CA ILE A 66 -5.38 18.63 14.25
C ILE A 66 -6.68 19.44 14.38
N ASP A 67 -6.79 20.53 13.62
CA ASP A 67 -8.02 21.32 13.56
C ASP A 67 -9.20 20.41 13.16
N ALA A 68 -10.22 20.38 14.00
CA ALA A 68 -11.38 19.51 13.88
C ALA A 68 -12.25 19.79 12.63
N THR A 69 -12.07 20.94 11.98
CA THR A 69 -12.79 21.31 10.74
C THR A 69 -12.14 20.73 9.48
N LEU A 70 -10.88 20.30 9.57
CA LEU A 70 -10.14 19.76 8.43
C LEU A 70 -10.59 18.35 8.06
N LYS A 71 -10.42 18.01 6.80
CA LYS A 71 -10.63 16.67 6.21
C LYS A 71 -9.31 16.04 5.73
N SER A 72 -8.24 16.79 5.77
CA SER A 72 -6.89 16.33 5.44
C SER A 72 -5.84 17.20 6.11
N THR A 73 -4.65 16.64 6.28
CA THR A 73 -3.45 17.38 6.72
C THR A 73 -2.23 16.82 6.04
N THR A 74 -1.18 17.64 5.95
CA THR A 74 0.13 17.21 5.44
C THR A 74 1.15 17.40 6.56
N ILE A 75 1.91 16.38 6.85
CA ILE A 75 3.02 16.45 7.81
C ILE A 75 4.36 16.29 7.10
N SER A 76 5.37 17.01 7.57
CA SER A 76 6.78 16.75 7.22
C SER A 76 7.31 15.63 8.10
N CYS A 77 8.12 14.74 7.54
CA CYS A 77 8.69 13.59 8.22
C CYS A 77 10.04 13.20 7.61
N SER A 78 10.67 12.16 8.11
CA SER A 78 11.82 11.51 7.48
C SER A 78 11.71 10.01 7.75
N LEU A 79 10.93 9.31 6.91
CA LEU A 79 10.68 7.88 7.09
C LEU A 79 11.50 7.08 6.10
N THR A 80 12.19 6.06 6.61
CA THR A 80 12.98 5.08 5.84
C THR A 80 12.54 3.64 6.11
N SER A 81 11.54 3.46 6.97
CA SER A 81 11.02 2.14 7.38
C SER A 81 9.51 2.17 7.59
N ASN A 82 8.91 0.98 7.65
CA ASN A 82 7.46 0.82 7.85
C ASN A 82 7.00 1.55 9.10
N THR A 83 5.98 2.39 8.93
CA THR A 83 5.44 3.23 10.00
C THR A 83 3.92 3.23 9.93
N SER A 84 3.26 3.10 11.07
CA SER A 84 1.80 3.17 11.18
C SER A 84 1.40 4.50 11.83
N PHE A 85 0.31 5.08 11.34
CA PHE A 85 -0.28 6.32 11.84
C PHE A 85 -1.73 6.08 12.27
N THR A 86 -2.13 6.64 13.39
CA THR A 86 -3.46 6.47 13.95
C THR A 86 -4.20 7.80 14.02
N LEU A 87 -5.34 7.87 13.34
CA LEU A 87 -6.29 8.96 13.49
C LEU A 87 -7.24 8.62 14.63
N LYS A 88 -7.37 9.50 15.61
CA LYS A 88 -8.31 9.40 16.73
C LYS A 88 -9.24 10.60 16.70
N VAL A 89 -10.55 10.36 16.66
CA VAL A 89 -11.55 11.42 16.65
C VAL A 89 -12.48 11.29 17.86
N THR A 90 -12.85 12.43 18.44
CA THR A 90 -13.72 12.50 19.63
C THR A 90 -14.90 13.42 19.29
N ASP A 91 -16.12 13.04 19.66
CA ASP A 91 -17.31 13.86 19.46
C ASP A 91 -17.68 14.72 20.67
N SER A 92 -18.78 15.48 20.54
CA SER A 92 -19.28 16.37 21.61
C SER A 92 -19.73 15.65 22.89
N LYS A 93 -20.06 14.36 22.81
CA LYS A 93 -20.39 13.49 23.95
C LYS A 93 -19.16 12.77 24.53
N ASN A 94 -17.95 13.11 24.04
CA ASN A 94 -16.67 12.50 24.40
C ASN A 94 -16.53 11.02 23.98
N PHE A 95 -17.38 10.53 23.08
CA PHE A 95 -17.18 9.25 22.43
C PHE A 95 -15.98 9.34 21.48
N THR A 96 -15.13 8.33 21.49
CA THR A 96 -13.86 8.32 20.76
C THR A 96 -13.75 7.07 19.91
N VAL A 97 -13.26 7.23 18.67
CA VAL A 97 -12.95 6.15 17.75
C VAL A 97 -11.62 6.40 17.07
N SER A 98 -10.91 5.32 16.72
CA SER A 98 -9.61 5.38 16.06
C SER A 98 -9.60 4.52 14.80
N LYS A 99 -8.78 4.91 13.81
CA LYS A 99 -8.49 4.14 12.60
C LYS A 99 -7.04 4.37 12.22
N SER A 100 -6.35 3.33 11.72
CA SER A 100 -4.93 3.42 11.35
C SER A 100 -4.73 3.25 9.84
N THR A 101 -3.63 3.81 9.36
CA THR A 101 -3.08 3.63 8.01
C THR A 101 -1.56 3.50 8.11
N SER A 102 -0.91 2.87 7.12
CA SER A 102 0.52 2.61 7.17
C SER A 102 1.24 3.13 5.93
N VAL A 103 2.48 3.52 6.14
CA VAL A 103 3.50 3.73 5.12
C VAL A 103 4.38 2.49 5.15
N SER A 104 4.56 1.82 4.02
CA SER A 104 5.39 0.63 3.90
C SER A 104 6.52 0.84 2.89
N PHE A 105 7.61 0.10 3.10
CA PHE A 105 8.76 0.07 2.20
C PHE A 105 8.94 -1.37 1.70
N SER A 106 9.03 -1.52 0.38
CA SER A 106 9.10 -2.81 -0.29
C SER A 106 10.17 -2.80 -1.36
N ASN A 107 10.70 -3.99 -1.66
CA ASN A 107 11.55 -4.14 -2.83
C ASN A 107 10.75 -4.09 -4.13
N GLY A 108 11.44 -3.74 -5.21
CA GLY A 108 10.94 -3.95 -6.56
C GLY A 108 11.08 -5.42 -6.95
N ILE A 109 10.08 -5.99 -7.61
CA ILE A 109 10.29 -7.04 -8.58
C ILE A 109 10.30 -6.41 -9.95
N TYR A 110 11.11 -6.94 -10.86
CA TYR A 110 11.31 -6.38 -12.19
C TYR A 110 10.97 -7.45 -13.22
N TYR A 111 10.21 -7.08 -14.25
CA TYR A 111 9.77 -8.00 -15.30
C TYR A 111 9.57 -7.25 -16.63
N GLY A 112 9.73 -7.94 -17.71
CA GLY A 112 9.55 -7.35 -19.04
C GLY A 112 10.30 -8.11 -20.11
N ILE A 113 10.46 -7.47 -21.24
CA ILE A 113 11.17 -8.02 -22.40
C ILE A 113 12.55 -7.38 -22.55
N GLY A 114 13.50 -8.15 -23.06
CA GLY A 114 14.83 -7.70 -23.41
C GLY A 114 15.52 -8.70 -24.32
N THR A 115 16.54 -8.26 -25.04
CA THR A 115 17.42 -9.17 -25.78
C THR A 115 18.24 -10.02 -24.82
N ASP A 116 18.94 -11.01 -25.32
CA ASP A 116 19.89 -11.78 -24.51
C ASP A 116 20.98 -10.88 -23.95
N GLN A 117 21.40 -11.16 -22.73
CA GLN A 117 22.42 -10.39 -22.03
C GLN A 117 23.60 -11.30 -21.69
N GLU A 118 24.75 -11.02 -22.26
CA GLU A 118 26.02 -11.69 -21.88
C GLU A 118 26.38 -11.39 -20.42
N ASN A 119 26.17 -10.14 -19.99
CA ASN A 119 26.36 -9.68 -18.64
C ASN A 119 25.16 -8.90 -18.15
N ILE A 120 24.51 -9.38 -17.08
CA ILE A 120 23.38 -8.70 -16.47
C ILE A 120 23.90 -7.60 -15.54
N THR A 121 23.37 -6.40 -15.70
CA THR A 121 23.75 -5.21 -14.93
C THR A 121 22.55 -4.63 -14.19
N ASP A 122 22.79 -3.82 -13.16
CA ASP A 122 21.75 -3.04 -12.47
C ASP A 122 20.93 -2.20 -13.47
N SER A 123 21.63 -1.57 -14.42
CA SER A 123 20.99 -0.74 -15.45
C SER A 123 20.01 -1.53 -16.34
N PHE A 124 20.34 -2.77 -16.69
CA PHE A 124 19.42 -3.63 -17.43
C PHE A 124 18.17 -3.96 -16.60
N ILE A 125 18.33 -4.35 -15.33
CA ILE A 125 17.21 -4.66 -14.43
C ILE A 125 16.35 -3.42 -14.20
N LEU A 126 16.94 -2.26 -13.96
CA LEU A 126 16.25 -0.99 -13.77
C LEU A 126 15.46 -0.54 -15.01
N GLY A 127 15.86 -1.00 -16.20
CA GLY A 127 15.12 -0.77 -17.45
C GLY A 127 13.84 -1.59 -17.60
N LEU A 128 13.66 -2.65 -16.84
CA LEU A 128 12.44 -3.46 -16.83
C LEU A 128 11.30 -2.77 -16.07
N THR A 129 10.08 -3.26 -16.26
CA THR A 129 8.92 -2.79 -15.47
C THR A 129 9.05 -3.18 -14.01
N LYS A 130 8.96 -2.19 -13.11
CA LYS A 130 9.04 -2.38 -11.67
C LYS A 130 7.67 -2.49 -11.01
N SER A 131 7.55 -3.39 -10.04
CA SER A 131 6.40 -3.47 -9.12
C SER A 131 6.90 -3.60 -7.68
N LEU A 132 6.52 -2.69 -6.80
CA LEU A 132 6.88 -2.74 -5.38
C LEU A 132 5.98 -3.73 -4.65
N GLN A 133 6.57 -4.76 -4.06
CA GLN A 133 5.82 -5.81 -3.32
C GLN A 133 6.74 -6.63 -2.40
N ASN A 134 6.12 -7.37 -1.47
CA ASN A 134 6.81 -8.18 -0.46
C ASN A 134 6.74 -9.68 -0.74
N SER A 135 6.42 -10.07 -1.97
CA SER A 135 6.32 -11.47 -2.39
C SER A 135 6.74 -11.62 -3.83
N ILE A 136 7.02 -12.87 -4.22
CA ILE A 136 7.37 -13.23 -5.59
C ILE A 136 6.16 -13.24 -6.53
N SER A 137 4.94 -13.35 -6.00
CA SER A 137 3.74 -13.57 -6.79
C SER A 137 3.40 -12.40 -7.68
N LYS A 138 3.31 -12.64 -9.00
CA LYS A 138 2.97 -11.65 -10.00
C LYS A 138 2.30 -12.26 -11.21
N THR A 139 1.28 -11.60 -11.72
CA THR A 139 0.72 -11.89 -13.05
C THR A 139 0.94 -10.67 -13.94
N PHE A 140 1.48 -10.89 -15.13
CA PHE A 140 1.75 -9.83 -16.10
C PHE A 140 1.63 -10.35 -17.53
N THR A 141 1.36 -9.48 -18.49
CA THR A 141 1.29 -9.79 -19.90
C THR A 141 2.39 -9.02 -20.64
N VAL A 142 3.12 -9.71 -21.49
CA VAL A 142 4.18 -9.14 -22.34
C VAL A 142 4.04 -9.64 -23.77
N THR A 143 4.62 -8.89 -24.71
CA THR A 143 4.75 -9.30 -26.12
C THR A 143 6.23 -9.34 -26.47
N ALA A 144 6.83 -10.52 -26.51
CA ALA A 144 8.22 -10.73 -26.90
C ALA A 144 8.30 -10.99 -28.41
N GLY A 145 8.94 -10.05 -29.12
CA GLY A 145 9.19 -10.13 -30.56
C GLY A 145 10.51 -10.83 -30.89
N ASP A 146 10.99 -10.61 -32.10
CA ASP A 146 12.19 -11.28 -32.62
C ASP A 146 13.43 -11.02 -31.79
N GLY A 147 14.13 -12.08 -31.38
CA GLY A 147 15.32 -12.03 -30.50
C GLY A 147 15.07 -11.59 -29.07
N GLN A 148 13.81 -11.35 -28.67
CA GLN A 148 13.46 -10.91 -27.31
C GLN A 148 13.06 -12.09 -26.42
N TYR A 149 13.58 -12.06 -25.21
CA TYR A 149 13.22 -12.94 -24.10
C TYR A 149 12.39 -12.20 -23.06
N VAL A 150 11.68 -12.95 -22.23
CA VAL A 150 11.02 -12.42 -21.05
C VAL A 150 11.94 -12.59 -19.84
N TRP A 151 12.12 -11.52 -19.08
CA TRP A 151 12.98 -11.45 -17.92
C TRP A 151 12.15 -11.24 -16.66
N PHE A 152 12.63 -11.84 -15.53
CA PHE A 152 12.05 -11.67 -14.22
C PHE A 152 13.15 -11.64 -13.17
N ALA A 153 13.24 -10.53 -12.41
CA ALA A 153 14.25 -10.34 -11.36
C ALA A 153 13.56 -9.95 -10.04
N TYR A 154 13.99 -10.54 -8.94
CA TYR A 154 13.36 -10.36 -7.64
C TYR A 154 14.35 -10.64 -6.50
N PRO A 155 14.09 -10.13 -5.25
CA PRO A 155 14.91 -10.42 -4.08
C PRO A 155 14.98 -11.92 -3.81
N LYS A 156 16.20 -12.47 -3.77
CA LYS A 156 16.45 -13.91 -3.56
C LYS A 156 15.72 -14.49 -2.34
N ARG A 157 15.57 -13.70 -1.27
CA ARG A 157 14.87 -14.13 -0.03
C ARG A 157 13.39 -14.47 -0.22
N TYR A 158 12.76 -14.10 -1.36
CA TYR A 158 11.37 -14.46 -1.64
C TYR A 158 11.19 -15.94 -2.03
N GLY A 159 12.27 -16.68 -2.17
CA GLY A 159 12.26 -18.12 -2.45
C GLY A 159 12.32 -18.47 -3.94
N THR A 160 11.95 -19.69 -4.28
CA THR A 160 12.00 -20.19 -5.65
C THR A 160 10.67 -19.99 -6.35
N PRO A 161 10.65 -19.34 -7.55
CA PRO A 161 9.42 -19.10 -8.28
C PRO A 161 8.91 -20.36 -8.98
N LYS A 162 7.61 -20.41 -9.19
CA LYS A 162 6.96 -21.26 -10.17
C LYS A 162 6.41 -20.37 -11.27
N PHE A 163 6.78 -20.65 -12.51
CA PHE A 163 6.30 -19.92 -13.68
C PHE A 163 5.20 -20.71 -14.37
N ASN A 164 4.15 -19.99 -14.81
CA ASN A 164 3.13 -20.52 -15.70
C ASN A 164 3.00 -19.55 -16.88
N VAL A 165 3.23 -20.04 -18.09
CA VAL A 165 3.25 -19.27 -19.34
C VAL A 165 2.09 -19.71 -20.21
N GLY A 166 1.11 -18.84 -20.40
CA GLY A 166 -0.07 -19.14 -21.23
C GLY A 166 -0.85 -20.38 -20.79
N GLY A 167 -0.79 -20.74 -19.48
CA GLY A 167 -1.46 -21.93 -18.91
C GLY A 167 -0.54 -23.15 -18.74
N PHE A 168 0.72 -23.12 -19.20
CA PHE A 168 1.68 -24.19 -19.08
C PHE A 168 2.75 -23.88 -18.05
N ASP A 169 3.06 -24.82 -17.15
CA ASP A 169 4.07 -24.64 -16.11
C ASP A 169 5.49 -24.80 -16.67
N GLY A 170 6.40 -23.92 -16.25
CA GLY A 170 7.80 -23.89 -16.67
C GLY A 170 8.13 -22.77 -17.66
N GLY A 171 9.09 -23.03 -18.55
CA GLY A 171 9.51 -22.11 -19.62
C GLY A 171 10.43 -20.97 -19.17
N PHE A 172 11.01 -21.06 -17.96
CA PHE A 172 11.99 -20.10 -17.42
C PHE A 172 13.15 -20.82 -16.77
N SER A 173 14.34 -20.36 -17.05
CA SER A 173 15.59 -20.81 -16.42
C SER A 173 16.20 -19.70 -15.56
N LYS A 174 16.78 -20.09 -14.43
CA LYS A 174 17.59 -19.20 -13.60
C LYS A 174 18.88 -18.88 -14.35
N ILE A 175 19.17 -17.58 -14.48
CA ILE A 175 20.39 -17.10 -15.14
C ILE A 175 21.47 -16.76 -14.12
N ALA A 176 21.12 -16.00 -13.06
CA ALA A 176 22.09 -15.56 -12.07
C ALA A 176 21.47 -15.26 -10.70
N ASP A 177 22.31 -15.25 -9.68
CA ASP A 177 22.13 -14.44 -8.48
C ASP A 177 23.15 -13.30 -8.53
N MET A 178 22.76 -12.08 -8.25
CA MET A 178 23.66 -10.92 -8.22
C MET A 178 23.28 -9.93 -7.13
N GLU A 179 24.26 -9.17 -6.67
CA GLU A 179 24.00 -7.98 -5.87
C GLU A 179 23.44 -6.90 -6.78
N PHE A 180 22.22 -6.53 -6.53
CA PHE A 180 21.47 -5.52 -7.29
C PHE A 180 21.24 -4.29 -6.45
N THR A 181 21.60 -3.13 -6.98
CA THR A 181 21.36 -1.82 -6.36
C THR A 181 20.19 -1.12 -7.05
N ASN A 182 19.12 -0.88 -6.30
CA ASN A 182 17.94 -0.21 -6.83
C ASN A 182 18.17 1.30 -7.06
N ALA A 183 17.19 1.98 -7.66
CA ALA A 183 17.26 3.42 -7.96
C ALA A 183 17.37 4.31 -6.71
N SER A 184 17.06 3.79 -5.52
CA SER A 184 17.15 4.48 -4.23
C SER A 184 18.48 4.19 -3.51
N GLY A 185 19.43 3.46 -4.14
CA GLY A 185 20.76 3.13 -3.59
C GLY A 185 20.77 1.97 -2.59
N TYR A 186 19.68 1.21 -2.47
CA TYR A 186 19.61 0.03 -1.62
C TYR A 186 20.09 -1.20 -2.40
N THR A 187 21.03 -1.94 -1.82
CA THR A 187 21.62 -3.16 -2.42
C THR A 187 21.12 -4.41 -1.72
N GLU A 188 20.72 -5.40 -2.51
CA GLU A 188 20.31 -6.73 -2.02
C GLU A 188 20.56 -7.78 -3.10
N THR A 189 20.78 -9.03 -2.70
CA THR A 189 20.90 -10.16 -3.65
C THR A 189 19.58 -10.42 -4.36
N TYR A 190 19.59 -10.35 -5.69
CA TYR A 190 18.48 -10.69 -6.58
C TYR A 190 18.75 -11.99 -7.31
N THR A 191 17.69 -12.76 -7.54
CA THR A 191 17.69 -13.89 -8.47
C THR A 191 17.02 -13.46 -9.76
N ILE A 192 17.65 -13.82 -10.88
CA ILE A 192 17.23 -13.43 -12.22
C ILE A 192 16.90 -14.67 -13.03
N TYR A 193 15.71 -14.65 -13.60
CA TYR A 193 15.20 -15.65 -14.53
C TYR A 193 14.97 -15.04 -15.91
N ARG A 194 15.11 -15.88 -16.93
CA ARG A 194 14.80 -15.55 -18.31
C ARG A 194 13.97 -16.69 -18.92
N SER A 195 13.06 -16.36 -19.84
CA SER A 195 12.37 -17.39 -20.62
C SER A 195 13.37 -18.25 -21.40
N ASP A 196 13.09 -19.55 -21.51
CA ASP A 196 13.96 -20.50 -22.20
C ASP A 196 14.02 -20.21 -23.70
N ASN A 197 12.92 -19.71 -24.26
CA ASN A 197 12.81 -19.34 -25.66
C ASN A 197 12.62 -17.84 -25.84
N SER A 198 13.16 -17.28 -26.92
CA SER A 198 12.81 -15.96 -27.46
C SER A 198 11.51 -16.04 -28.28
N ASN A 199 11.01 -14.88 -28.73
CA ASN A 199 9.90 -14.77 -29.67
C ASN A 199 8.59 -15.41 -29.20
N LEU A 200 8.29 -15.31 -27.90
CA LEU A 200 7.10 -15.93 -27.31
C LEU A 200 5.78 -15.32 -27.78
N GLY A 201 5.84 -14.20 -28.53
CA GLY A 201 4.64 -13.44 -28.87
C GLY A 201 3.99 -12.85 -27.63
N THR A 202 2.67 -12.67 -27.66
CA THR A 202 1.91 -12.17 -26.51
C THR A 202 1.59 -13.31 -25.56
N GLN A 203 2.12 -13.24 -24.35
CA GLN A 203 1.90 -14.24 -23.31
C GLN A 203 1.50 -13.57 -21.98
N THR A 204 0.58 -14.24 -21.26
CA THR A 204 0.33 -13.95 -19.84
C THR A 204 1.16 -14.91 -19.00
N ILE A 205 1.98 -14.33 -18.12
CA ILE A 205 2.88 -15.07 -17.25
C ILE A 205 2.41 -14.89 -15.82
N LYS A 206 2.23 -16.00 -15.13
CA LYS A 206 1.93 -16.03 -13.70
C LYS A 206 3.13 -16.59 -12.95
N VAL A 207 3.60 -15.86 -11.97
CA VAL A 207 4.67 -16.25 -11.04
C VAL A 207 4.08 -16.42 -9.65
N SER A 208 4.40 -17.52 -8.97
CA SER A 208 3.91 -17.86 -7.63
C SER A 208 4.99 -18.53 -6.80
#